data_b12011f21f7f9e1ae1432b156a37c1f9
#
_entry.id   b12011f21f7f9e1ae1432b156a37c1f9
#
_cell.length_a   1.000
_cell.length_b   1.000
_cell.length_c   1.000
_cell.angle_alpha   90.00
_cell.angle_beta   90.00
_cell.angle_gamma   90.00
#
_symmetry.space_group_name_H-M   'P 1'
#
loop_
_entity.id
_entity.type
_entity.pdbx_description
1 polymer ?
#
loop_
_entity_poly.entity_id
_entity_poly.type
_entity_poly.pdbx_seq_one_letter_code
_entity_poly.pdbx_strand_id
1 'polypeptide(L)'
;MNIQSVIVEKSAGRPMLSGFHAYYSMGGIAGAGLMSLFLNCRLTPLFSVLILLALTGIALWKLLPHCLAKAPTPAESRQGRSLPPPYILYLGLLCFIMFMTEGSVLDWSAVYLREISEADAADASLGFAAFAALQTVGRLIGDRLITKIGRMAAVLTGGLLCTAALVILSLGVNQTVAFGAFALLGLATANIIPVFFWAAGNQKLMPVEGAMFAASTCGYLGVLAGPALIGFVAHAATLPLAYAMVGVLTLFVAATSVQFRR
;
A
#
# COMPACT_ATOMS: atom_id res chain seq x y z
N MET A 1 4.98 -3.66 12.98
CA MET A 1 4.63 -2.24 12.80
C MET A 1 3.11 -2.03 12.93
N ASN A 2 2.27 -2.63 12.09
CA ASN A 2 0.82 -2.34 12.04
C ASN A 2 0.07 -2.51 13.37
N ILE A 3 0.37 -3.56 14.17
CA ILE A 3 -0.27 -3.76 15.49
C ILE A 3 0.10 -2.62 16.45
N GLN A 4 1.38 -2.27 16.52
CA GLN A 4 1.84 -1.18 17.40
C GLN A 4 1.26 0.17 16.99
N SER A 5 1.17 0.45 15.68
CA SER A 5 0.58 1.71 15.19
C SER A 5 -0.90 1.84 15.56
N VAL A 6 -1.67 0.75 15.52
CA VAL A 6 -3.07 0.74 15.98
C VAL A 6 -3.17 1.01 17.49
N ILE A 7 -2.28 0.41 18.30
CA ILE A 7 -2.26 0.65 19.75
C ILE A 7 -1.93 2.11 20.06
N VAL A 8 -0.93 2.68 19.38
CA VAL A 8 -0.54 4.08 19.55
C VAL A 8 -1.66 5.01 19.11
N GLU A 9 -2.30 4.77 17.96
CA GLU A 9 -3.45 5.56 17.49
C GLU A 9 -4.60 5.55 18.50
N LYS A 10 -4.93 4.38 19.05
CA LYS A 10 -5.97 4.25 20.09
C LYS A 10 -5.63 5.06 21.35
N SER A 11 -4.38 5.02 21.80
CA SER A 11 -3.95 5.77 22.99
C SER A 11 -3.88 7.27 22.73
N ALA A 12 -3.55 7.70 21.52
CA ALA A 12 -3.48 9.11 21.13
C ALA A 12 -4.86 9.74 20.83
N GLY A 13 -5.89 8.94 20.60
CA GLY A 13 -7.25 9.40 20.29
C GLY A 13 -7.38 10.16 18.97
N ARG A 14 -6.42 10.04 18.06
CA ARG A 14 -6.40 10.75 16.77
C ARG A 14 -5.80 9.86 15.67
N PRO A 15 -6.18 10.05 14.39
CA PRO A 15 -5.58 9.31 13.28
C PRO A 15 -4.06 9.49 13.21
N MET A 16 -3.32 8.38 13.09
CA MET A 16 -1.85 8.33 13.00
C MET A 16 -1.34 7.23 12.04
N LEU A 17 -2.21 6.32 11.58
CA LEU A 17 -1.79 5.19 10.77
C LEU A 17 -1.19 5.60 9.43
N SER A 18 -1.73 6.65 8.78
CA SER A 18 -1.16 7.14 7.52
C SER A 18 0.25 7.67 7.71
N GLY A 19 0.53 8.36 8.83
CA GLY A 19 1.87 8.81 9.19
C GLY A 19 2.86 7.66 9.35
N PHE A 20 2.47 6.57 10.01
CA PHE A 20 3.33 5.36 10.12
C PHE A 20 3.65 4.77 8.75
N HIS A 21 2.67 4.71 7.84
CA HIS A 21 2.89 4.26 6.47
C HIS A 21 3.74 5.24 5.65
N ALA A 22 3.66 6.56 5.94
CA ALA A 22 4.53 7.55 5.33
C ALA A 22 6.00 7.33 5.69
N TYR A 23 6.32 7.08 6.97
CA TYR A 23 7.68 6.76 7.39
C TYR A 23 8.23 5.50 6.72
N TYR A 24 7.38 4.49 6.51
CA TYR A 24 7.75 3.31 5.72
C TYR A 24 8.15 3.69 4.28
N SER A 25 7.34 4.51 3.62
CA SER A 25 7.62 4.98 2.25
C SER A 25 8.90 5.83 2.18
N MET A 26 9.10 6.72 3.16
CA MET A 26 10.33 7.54 3.27
C MET A 26 11.56 6.65 3.46
N GLY A 27 11.45 5.58 4.26
CA GLY A 27 12.52 4.59 4.43
C GLY A 27 12.88 3.90 3.11
N GLY A 28 11.88 3.54 2.31
CA GLY A 28 12.09 2.97 0.96
C GLY A 28 12.83 3.94 0.02
N ILE A 29 12.39 5.21 -0.02
CA ILE A 29 13.03 6.26 -0.83
C ILE A 29 14.48 6.50 -0.36
N ALA A 30 14.70 6.62 0.94
CA ALA A 30 16.03 6.83 1.50
C ALA A 30 16.97 5.64 1.20
N GLY A 31 16.45 4.40 1.34
CA GLY A 31 17.22 3.20 1.01
C GLY A 31 17.62 3.13 -0.46
N ALA A 32 16.69 3.40 -1.36
CA ALA A 32 16.94 3.45 -2.80
C ALA A 32 17.93 4.56 -3.16
N GLY A 33 17.78 5.75 -2.56
CA GLY A 33 18.71 6.88 -2.76
C GLY A 33 20.13 6.57 -2.28
N LEU A 34 20.27 5.98 -1.08
CA LEU A 34 21.58 5.56 -0.56
C LEU A 34 22.21 4.46 -1.43
N MET A 35 21.43 3.49 -1.89
CA MET A 35 21.92 2.45 -2.80
C MET A 35 22.45 3.06 -4.10
N SER A 36 21.68 3.97 -4.70
CA SER A 36 22.10 4.69 -5.91
C SER A 36 23.38 5.49 -5.67
N LEU A 37 23.48 6.21 -4.54
CA LEU A 37 24.66 6.96 -4.17
C LEU A 37 25.91 6.04 -4.05
N PHE A 38 25.80 4.91 -3.37
CA PHE A 38 26.90 3.97 -3.18
C PHE A 38 27.37 3.38 -4.51
N LEU A 39 26.46 3.02 -5.40
CA LEU A 39 26.80 2.51 -6.73
C LEU A 39 27.48 3.59 -7.58
N ASN A 40 27.04 4.86 -7.51
CA ASN A 40 27.72 5.98 -8.18
C ASN A 40 29.11 6.24 -7.61
N CYS A 41 29.33 5.99 -6.32
CA CYS A 41 30.66 6.00 -5.70
C CYS A 41 31.51 4.77 -6.04
N ARG A 42 31.09 3.94 -7.01
CA ARG A 42 31.74 2.71 -7.47
C ARG A 42 31.87 1.62 -6.39
N LEU A 43 31.08 1.67 -5.34
CA LEU A 43 30.94 0.54 -4.42
C LEU A 43 30.25 -0.62 -5.13
N THR A 44 30.69 -1.84 -4.85
CA THR A 44 30.01 -3.01 -5.41
C THR A 44 28.63 -3.17 -4.78
N PRO A 45 27.65 -3.79 -5.47
CA PRO A 45 26.31 -4.04 -4.91
C PRO A 45 26.36 -4.75 -3.54
N LEU A 46 27.30 -5.71 -3.38
CA LEU A 46 27.46 -6.44 -2.12
C LEU A 46 27.85 -5.51 -0.96
N PHE A 47 28.89 -4.69 -1.13
CA PHE A 47 29.30 -3.75 -0.08
C PHE A 47 28.23 -2.71 0.21
N SER A 48 27.52 -2.22 -0.79
CA SER A 48 26.40 -1.29 -0.62
C SER A 48 25.29 -1.91 0.26
N VAL A 49 24.91 -3.15 -0.02
CA VAL A 49 23.91 -3.87 0.79
C VAL A 49 24.41 -4.10 2.22
N LEU A 50 25.68 -4.51 2.42
CA LEU A 50 26.24 -4.72 3.75
C LEU A 50 26.25 -3.44 4.58
N ILE A 51 26.57 -2.29 3.99
CA ILE A 51 26.53 -1.00 4.67
C ILE A 51 25.07 -0.67 5.06
N LEU A 52 24.10 -0.84 4.16
CA LEU A 52 22.68 -0.59 4.46
C LEU A 52 22.19 -1.52 5.57
N LEU A 53 22.56 -2.79 5.57
CA LEU A 53 22.23 -3.74 6.64
C LEU A 53 22.84 -3.31 7.98
N ALA A 54 24.09 -2.87 8.00
CA ALA A 54 24.75 -2.37 9.21
C ALA A 54 24.06 -1.12 9.77
N LEU A 55 23.73 -0.15 8.90
CA LEU A 55 22.99 1.07 9.28
C LEU A 55 21.61 0.72 9.85
N THR A 56 20.88 -0.20 9.19
CA THR A 56 19.58 -0.66 9.65
C THR A 56 19.70 -1.40 10.97
N GLY A 57 20.72 -2.24 11.15
CA GLY A 57 20.99 -2.96 12.40
C GLY A 57 21.25 -2.01 13.57
N ILE A 58 22.06 -0.96 13.35
CA ILE A 58 22.33 0.08 14.35
C ILE A 58 21.06 0.85 14.70
N ALA A 59 20.27 1.22 13.69
CA ALA A 59 18.99 1.91 13.90
C ALA A 59 18.02 1.04 14.71
N LEU A 60 17.88 -0.24 14.36
CA LEU A 60 17.05 -1.19 15.11
C LEU A 60 17.53 -1.33 16.55
N TRP A 61 18.84 -1.51 16.78
CA TRP A 61 19.39 -1.63 18.13
C TRP A 61 19.08 -0.42 19.00
N LYS A 62 19.13 0.80 18.45
CA LYS A 62 18.77 2.03 19.14
C LYS A 62 17.27 2.20 19.35
N LEU A 63 16.44 1.76 18.40
CA LEU A 63 14.98 1.98 18.42
C LEU A 63 14.22 0.89 19.15
N LEU A 64 14.75 -0.36 19.19
CA LEU A 64 14.08 -1.50 19.82
C LEU A 64 13.64 -1.23 21.28
N PRO A 65 14.46 -0.59 22.15
CA PRO A 65 14.06 -0.28 23.52
C PRO A 65 12.85 0.68 23.62
N HIS A 66 12.58 1.45 22.57
CA HIS A 66 11.46 2.40 22.50
C HIS A 66 10.20 1.78 21.91
N CYS A 67 10.29 0.56 21.40
CA CYS A 67 9.11 -0.17 20.94
C CYS A 67 8.30 -0.65 22.16
N LEU A 68 6.97 -0.78 21.99
CA LEU A 68 6.10 -1.31 23.05
C LEU A 68 6.56 -2.72 23.44
N ALA A 69 7.13 -2.86 24.63
CA ALA A 69 7.72 -4.10 25.11
C ALA A 69 6.67 -5.19 25.43
N LYS A 70 5.41 -4.81 25.60
CA LYS A 70 4.27 -5.71 25.76
C LYS A 70 3.27 -5.45 24.63
N ALA A 71 3.27 -6.30 23.63
CA ALA A 71 1.98 -6.64 23.04
C ALA A 71 1.10 -7.13 24.21
N PRO A 72 -0.19 -6.72 24.29
CA PRO A 72 -1.10 -7.32 25.27
C PRO A 72 -0.91 -8.83 25.14
N THR A 73 -0.57 -9.48 26.26
CA THR A 73 -0.45 -10.93 26.29
C THR A 73 -1.73 -11.46 25.69
N PRO A 74 -1.71 -12.38 24.72
CA PRO A 74 -2.94 -12.99 24.26
C PRO A 74 -3.59 -13.55 25.50
N ALA A 75 -4.63 -12.89 26.02
CA ALA A 75 -5.48 -13.49 27.01
C ALA A 75 -5.98 -14.76 26.34
N GLU A 76 -5.31 -15.87 26.65
CA GLU A 76 -5.71 -17.24 26.35
C GLU A 76 -6.57 -17.39 25.07
N SER A 77 -6.03 -17.01 23.92
CA SER A 77 -6.63 -17.42 22.67
C SER A 77 -6.29 -18.91 22.41
N ARG A 78 -6.75 -19.77 23.30
CA ARG A 78 -7.14 -21.15 22.98
C ARG A 78 -8.40 -21.13 22.09
N GLN A 79 -8.58 -20.13 21.25
CA GLN A 79 -9.49 -20.25 20.12
C GLN A 79 -8.80 -21.15 19.11
N GLY A 80 -9.32 -22.38 19.03
CA GLY A 80 -8.91 -23.36 18.04
C GLY A 80 -8.88 -22.72 16.64
N ARG A 81 -8.25 -23.39 15.68
CA ARG A 81 -8.13 -23.05 14.25
C ARG A 81 -9.50 -22.74 13.59
N SER A 82 -10.24 -21.76 14.12
CA SER A 82 -11.44 -21.25 13.47
C SER A 82 -11.05 -20.22 12.43
N LEU A 83 -11.69 -20.29 11.27
CA LEU A 83 -11.55 -19.25 10.23
C LEU A 83 -11.89 -17.89 10.83
N PRO A 84 -11.18 -16.82 10.40
CA PRO A 84 -11.53 -15.47 10.82
C PRO A 84 -13.01 -15.16 10.54
N PRO A 85 -13.68 -14.35 11.39
CA PRO A 85 -15.05 -13.93 11.14
C PRO A 85 -15.24 -13.34 9.74
N PRO A 86 -16.44 -13.47 9.11
CA PRO A 86 -16.68 -13.00 7.76
C PRO A 86 -16.30 -11.53 7.53
N TYR A 87 -16.51 -10.68 8.52
CA TYR A 87 -16.10 -9.27 8.46
C TYR A 87 -14.57 -9.09 8.32
N ILE A 88 -13.78 -9.92 8.98
CA ILE A 88 -12.31 -9.87 8.87
C ILE A 88 -11.83 -10.40 7.52
N LEU A 89 -12.45 -11.47 7.02
CA LEU A 89 -12.18 -11.97 5.67
C LEU A 89 -12.53 -10.93 4.61
N TYR A 90 -13.62 -10.22 4.81
CA TYR A 90 -14.03 -9.13 3.94
C TYR A 90 -13.02 -7.95 3.98
N LEU A 91 -12.56 -7.52 5.16
CA LEU A 91 -11.47 -6.54 5.26
C LEU A 91 -10.18 -7.04 4.59
N GLY A 92 -9.90 -8.33 4.75
CA GLY A 92 -8.79 -9.00 4.05
C GLY A 92 -8.92 -8.92 2.53
N LEU A 93 -10.12 -9.14 1.98
CA LEU A 93 -10.40 -8.98 0.55
C LEU A 93 -10.16 -7.53 0.08
N LEU A 94 -10.61 -6.54 0.85
CA LEU A 94 -10.37 -5.13 0.53
C LEU A 94 -8.87 -4.80 0.57
N CYS A 95 -8.14 -5.32 1.56
CA CYS A 95 -6.67 -5.22 1.60
C CYS A 95 -6.04 -5.90 0.39
N PHE A 96 -6.48 -7.11 0.02
CA PHE A 96 -6.00 -7.83 -1.17
C PHE A 96 -6.13 -6.97 -2.44
N ILE A 97 -7.32 -6.39 -2.68
CA ILE A 97 -7.56 -5.54 -3.86
C ILE A 97 -6.61 -4.33 -3.88
N MET A 98 -6.46 -3.65 -2.75
CA MET A 98 -5.62 -2.45 -2.71
C MET A 98 -4.12 -2.77 -2.84
N PHE A 99 -3.65 -3.81 -2.19
CA PHE A 99 -2.26 -4.26 -2.32
C PHE A 99 -1.96 -4.83 -3.72
N MET A 100 -2.92 -5.51 -4.35
CA MET A 100 -2.82 -5.92 -5.74
C MET A 100 -2.73 -4.71 -6.67
N THR A 101 -3.53 -3.66 -6.40
CA THR A 101 -3.47 -2.40 -7.16
C THR A 101 -2.10 -1.74 -7.03
N GLU A 102 -1.53 -1.63 -5.82
CA GLU A 102 -0.17 -1.10 -5.60
C GLU A 102 0.90 -1.97 -6.29
N GLY A 103 0.80 -3.30 -6.15
CA GLY A 103 1.70 -4.26 -6.79
C GLY A 103 1.64 -4.19 -8.32
N SER A 104 0.45 -3.92 -8.88
CA SER A 104 0.29 -3.75 -10.33
C SER A 104 1.12 -2.58 -10.88
N VAL A 105 1.23 -1.49 -10.13
CA VAL A 105 2.05 -0.37 -10.55
C VAL A 105 3.54 -0.69 -10.41
N LEU A 106 3.93 -1.35 -9.31
CA LEU A 106 5.32 -1.73 -9.08
C LEU A 106 5.88 -2.58 -10.24
N ASP A 107 5.13 -3.56 -10.69
CA ASP A 107 5.62 -4.55 -11.64
C ASP A 107 5.27 -4.24 -13.10
N TRP A 108 4.16 -3.54 -13.35
CA TRP A 108 3.64 -3.35 -14.71
C TRP A 108 3.70 -1.90 -15.21
N SER A 109 4.01 -0.90 -14.40
CA SER A 109 4.06 0.50 -14.87
C SER A 109 5.14 0.73 -15.92
N ALA A 110 6.32 0.13 -15.75
CA ALA A 110 7.39 0.24 -16.72
C ALA A 110 7.05 -0.47 -18.04
N VAL A 111 6.43 -1.65 -17.97
CA VAL A 111 5.95 -2.37 -19.16
C VAL A 111 4.88 -1.57 -19.88
N TYR A 112 3.91 -1.01 -19.15
CA TYR A 112 2.87 -0.16 -19.72
C TYR A 112 3.46 1.05 -20.45
N LEU A 113 4.40 1.77 -19.83
CA LEU A 113 5.02 2.93 -20.42
C LEU A 113 5.80 2.58 -21.69
N ARG A 114 6.51 1.44 -21.69
CA ARG A 114 7.26 1.01 -22.87
C ARG A 114 6.39 0.50 -24.01
N GLU A 115 5.44 -0.37 -23.71
CA GLU A 115 4.71 -1.11 -24.74
C GLU A 115 3.42 -0.42 -25.21
N ILE A 116 2.81 0.39 -24.33
CA ILE A 116 1.53 1.05 -24.62
C ILE A 116 1.71 2.53 -24.88
N SER A 117 2.58 3.21 -24.11
CA SER A 117 2.80 4.66 -24.22
C SER A 117 4.04 5.02 -25.03
N GLU A 118 4.77 4.03 -25.57
CA GLU A 118 5.97 4.18 -26.43
C GLU A 118 7.08 5.02 -25.77
N ALA A 119 7.18 4.98 -24.44
CA ALA A 119 8.18 5.72 -23.69
C ALA A 119 9.60 5.13 -23.86
N ASP A 120 10.61 5.99 -23.81
CA ASP A 120 12.00 5.54 -23.79
C ASP A 120 12.32 4.69 -22.54
N ALA A 121 13.35 3.84 -22.65
CA ALA A 121 13.76 2.95 -21.55
C ALA A 121 14.14 3.72 -20.27
N ALA A 122 14.69 4.92 -20.41
CA ALA A 122 15.05 5.77 -19.27
C ALA A 122 13.80 6.28 -18.53
N ASP A 123 12.74 6.59 -19.27
CA ASP A 123 11.51 7.13 -18.71
C ASP A 123 10.57 6.06 -18.16
N ALA A 124 10.71 4.82 -18.59
CA ALA A 124 9.82 3.73 -18.21
C ALA A 124 9.72 3.55 -16.67
N SER A 125 10.81 3.75 -15.94
CA SER A 125 10.85 3.65 -14.47
C SER A 125 10.14 4.82 -13.75
N LEU A 126 9.92 5.93 -14.44
CA LEU A 126 9.32 7.14 -13.86
C LEU A 126 7.83 6.95 -13.51
N GLY A 127 7.15 5.98 -14.12
CA GLY A 127 5.77 5.64 -13.77
C GLY A 127 5.62 5.22 -12.31
N PHE A 128 6.44 4.26 -11.87
CA PHE A 128 6.47 3.87 -10.46
C PHE A 128 6.99 4.99 -9.56
N ALA A 129 8.00 5.74 -9.98
CA ALA A 129 8.52 6.86 -9.20
C ALA A 129 7.45 7.95 -8.96
N ALA A 130 6.65 8.31 -9.97
CA ALA A 130 5.54 9.25 -9.84
C ALA A 130 4.47 8.73 -8.86
N PHE A 131 4.09 7.45 -8.99
CA PHE A 131 3.19 6.78 -8.06
C PHE A 131 3.71 6.85 -6.62
N ALA A 132 4.94 6.38 -6.37
CA ALA A 132 5.53 6.30 -5.04
C ALA A 132 5.71 7.68 -4.38
N ALA A 133 6.07 8.69 -5.15
CA ALA A 133 6.21 10.06 -4.67
C ALA A 133 4.86 10.61 -4.19
N LEU A 134 3.82 10.52 -5.02
CA LEU A 134 2.50 11.04 -4.68
C LEU A 134 1.81 10.20 -3.59
N GLN A 135 2.05 8.88 -3.53
CA GLN A 135 1.60 8.04 -2.42
C GLN A 135 2.25 8.48 -1.10
N THR A 136 3.55 8.78 -1.10
CA THR A 136 4.24 9.28 0.10
C THR A 136 3.68 10.63 0.55
N VAL A 137 3.48 11.57 -0.37
CA VAL A 137 2.84 12.86 -0.07
C VAL A 137 1.44 12.64 0.50
N GLY A 138 0.63 11.80 -0.15
CA GLY A 138 -0.72 11.48 0.32
C GLY A 138 -0.75 10.87 1.73
N ARG A 139 0.22 10.01 2.07
CA ARG A 139 0.39 9.44 3.42
C ARG A 139 0.82 10.48 4.45
N LEU A 140 1.71 11.40 4.10
CA LEU A 140 2.16 12.47 5.01
C LEU A 140 1.03 13.42 5.43
N ILE A 141 0.12 13.74 4.51
CA ILE A 141 -1.05 14.59 4.80
C ILE A 141 -2.26 13.79 5.28
N GLY A 142 -2.22 12.47 5.18
CA GLY A 142 -3.36 11.56 5.31
C GLY A 142 -4.06 11.64 6.67
N ASP A 143 -3.31 11.66 7.76
CA ASP A 143 -3.90 11.74 9.10
C ASP A 143 -4.68 13.04 9.30
N ARG A 144 -4.16 14.17 8.78
CA ARG A 144 -4.87 15.45 8.78
C ARG A 144 -6.10 15.42 7.88
N LEU A 145 -5.98 14.80 6.72
CA LEU A 145 -7.08 14.65 5.78
C LEU A 145 -8.21 13.82 6.40
N ILE A 146 -7.89 12.64 6.94
CA ILE A 146 -8.86 11.76 7.62
C ILE A 146 -9.55 12.47 8.79
N THR A 147 -8.81 13.29 9.55
CA THR A 147 -9.40 14.09 10.64
C THR A 147 -10.44 15.08 10.12
N LYS A 148 -10.22 15.68 8.94
CA LYS A 148 -11.11 16.70 8.36
C LYS A 148 -12.32 16.09 7.65
N ILE A 149 -12.12 15.08 6.80
CA ILE A 149 -13.18 14.54 5.93
C ILE A 149 -13.78 13.23 6.44
N GLY A 150 -13.13 12.59 7.40
CA GLY A 150 -13.53 11.28 7.93
C GLY A 150 -13.06 10.10 7.08
N ARG A 151 -13.07 8.90 7.68
CA ARG A 151 -12.59 7.66 7.07
C ARG A 151 -13.44 7.22 5.87
N MET A 152 -14.77 7.35 5.99
CA MET A 152 -15.70 7.04 4.91
C MET A 152 -15.37 7.84 3.65
N ALA A 153 -15.24 9.17 3.77
CA ALA A 153 -14.94 10.03 2.63
C ALA A 153 -13.54 9.72 2.06
N ALA A 154 -12.55 9.41 2.91
CA ALA A 154 -11.22 9.03 2.45
C ALA A 154 -11.23 7.75 1.60
N VAL A 155 -11.97 6.72 2.00
CA VAL A 155 -12.11 5.48 1.20
C VAL A 155 -12.93 5.72 -0.07
N LEU A 156 -14.02 6.49 0.01
CA LEU A 156 -14.85 6.80 -1.16
C LEU A 156 -14.05 7.59 -2.20
N THR A 157 -13.48 8.72 -1.81
CA THR A 157 -12.73 9.58 -2.75
C THR A 157 -11.48 8.88 -3.28
N GLY A 158 -10.73 8.20 -2.40
CA GLY A 158 -9.57 7.42 -2.80
C GLY A 158 -9.93 6.31 -3.79
N GLY A 159 -10.95 5.52 -3.52
CA GLY A 159 -11.42 4.44 -4.40
C GLY A 159 -11.91 4.96 -5.76
N LEU A 160 -12.67 6.06 -5.78
CA LEU A 160 -13.11 6.70 -7.04
C LEU A 160 -11.95 7.25 -7.85
N LEU A 161 -10.96 7.89 -7.20
CA LEU A 161 -9.77 8.40 -7.88
C LEU A 161 -8.87 7.25 -8.40
N CYS A 162 -8.76 6.14 -7.65
CA CYS A 162 -8.10 4.92 -8.14
C CYS A 162 -8.80 4.42 -9.41
N THR A 163 -10.12 4.29 -9.37
CA THR A 163 -10.90 3.86 -10.54
C THR A 163 -10.70 4.78 -11.72
N ALA A 164 -10.75 6.11 -11.52
CA ALA A 164 -10.53 7.07 -12.59
C ALA A 164 -9.12 6.94 -13.21
N ALA A 165 -8.08 6.82 -12.39
CA ALA A 165 -6.71 6.62 -12.86
C ALA A 165 -6.55 5.32 -13.68
N LEU A 166 -7.14 4.23 -13.20
CA LEU A 166 -7.10 2.93 -13.88
C LEU A 166 -7.92 2.91 -15.18
N VAL A 167 -9.05 3.62 -15.23
CA VAL A 167 -9.82 3.85 -16.46
C VAL A 167 -8.99 4.65 -17.47
N ILE A 168 -8.31 5.71 -17.03
CA ILE A 168 -7.41 6.47 -17.92
C ILE A 168 -6.34 5.54 -18.51
N LEU A 169 -5.67 4.73 -17.68
CA LEU A 169 -4.66 3.78 -18.17
C LEU A 169 -5.26 2.71 -19.10
N SER A 170 -6.52 2.31 -18.89
CA SER A 170 -7.20 1.33 -19.76
C SER A 170 -7.48 1.82 -21.19
N LEU A 171 -7.37 3.14 -21.41
CA LEU A 171 -7.57 3.74 -22.74
C LEU A 171 -6.31 3.71 -23.62
N GLY A 172 -5.19 3.19 -23.14
CA GLY A 172 -3.95 3.14 -23.92
C GLY A 172 -3.38 4.53 -24.23
N VAL A 173 -3.19 5.33 -23.17
CA VAL A 173 -2.83 6.75 -23.30
C VAL A 173 -1.33 6.97 -23.53
N ASN A 174 -0.97 8.15 -24.01
CA ASN A 174 0.42 8.57 -24.20
C ASN A 174 1.17 8.71 -22.85
N GLN A 175 2.49 8.80 -22.93
CA GLN A 175 3.41 8.83 -21.79
C GLN A 175 3.05 9.91 -20.75
N THR A 176 2.75 11.14 -21.17
CA THR A 176 2.46 12.25 -20.25
C THR A 176 1.18 11.99 -19.44
N VAL A 177 0.13 11.51 -20.10
CA VAL A 177 -1.13 11.17 -19.45
C VAL A 177 -0.96 9.96 -18.54
N ALA A 178 -0.16 8.95 -18.95
CA ALA A 178 0.14 7.77 -18.14
C ALA A 178 0.89 8.15 -16.84
N PHE A 179 1.87 9.05 -16.91
CA PHE A 179 2.54 9.57 -15.70
C PHE A 179 1.57 10.25 -14.74
N GLY A 180 0.68 11.11 -15.29
CA GLY A 180 -0.38 11.74 -14.50
C GLY A 180 -1.32 10.73 -13.84
N ALA A 181 -1.69 9.67 -14.56
CA ALA A 181 -2.54 8.60 -14.05
C ALA A 181 -1.83 7.78 -12.95
N PHE A 182 -0.56 7.42 -13.11
CA PHE A 182 0.21 6.75 -12.06
C PHE A 182 0.41 7.63 -10.83
N ALA A 183 0.68 8.92 -10.99
CA ALA A 183 0.76 9.89 -9.92
C ALA A 183 -0.57 10.01 -9.15
N LEU A 184 -1.68 10.13 -9.88
CA LEU A 184 -3.03 10.15 -9.31
C LEU A 184 -3.35 8.86 -8.54
N LEU A 185 -2.99 7.70 -9.09
CA LEU A 185 -3.17 6.40 -8.45
C LEU A 185 -2.40 6.32 -7.12
N GLY A 186 -1.16 6.84 -7.09
CA GLY A 186 -0.38 6.92 -5.86
C GLY A 186 -1.07 7.76 -4.78
N LEU A 187 -1.52 8.95 -5.11
CA LEU A 187 -2.24 9.82 -4.18
C LEU A 187 -3.54 9.16 -3.70
N ALA A 188 -4.27 8.52 -4.60
CA ALA A 188 -5.56 7.89 -4.35
C ALA A 188 -5.46 6.68 -3.40
N THR A 189 -4.44 5.82 -3.56
CA THR A 189 -4.24 4.62 -2.72
C THR A 189 -3.73 4.97 -1.32
N ALA A 190 -3.11 6.11 -1.13
CA ALA A 190 -2.29 6.47 0.02
C ALA A 190 -2.94 6.19 1.38
N ASN A 191 -4.24 6.47 1.52
CA ASN A 191 -4.93 6.45 2.81
C ASN A 191 -5.97 5.34 2.96
N ILE A 192 -6.22 4.53 1.93
CA ILE A 192 -7.24 3.47 1.97
C ILE A 192 -6.81 2.33 2.89
N ILE A 193 -5.59 1.81 2.70
CA ILE A 193 -5.04 0.71 3.52
C ILE A 193 -4.94 1.08 5.02
N PRO A 194 -4.44 2.28 5.41
CA PRO A 194 -4.51 2.74 6.79
C PRO A 194 -5.91 2.68 7.40
N VAL A 195 -6.95 3.04 6.65
CA VAL A 195 -8.34 2.94 7.14
C VAL A 195 -8.77 1.49 7.33
N PHE A 196 -8.39 0.58 6.44
CA PHE A 196 -8.71 -0.85 6.60
C PHE A 196 -8.02 -1.47 7.81
N PHE A 197 -6.76 -1.14 8.05
CA PHE A 197 -6.04 -1.57 9.24
C PHE A 197 -6.63 -0.95 10.52
N TRP A 198 -7.06 0.31 10.46
CA TRP A 198 -7.82 0.89 11.56
C TRP A 198 -9.10 0.11 11.85
N ALA A 199 -9.87 -0.26 10.83
CA ALA A 199 -11.10 -1.05 10.99
C ALA A 199 -10.81 -2.44 11.58
N ALA A 200 -9.77 -3.14 11.09
CA ALA A 200 -9.32 -4.41 11.64
C ALA A 200 -8.88 -4.30 13.10
N GLY A 201 -8.20 -3.21 13.46
CA GLY A 201 -7.75 -2.96 14.82
C GLY A 201 -8.85 -2.52 15.79
N ASN A 202 -9.96 -1.97 15.34
CA ASN A 202 -11.04 -1.43 16.17
C ASN A 202 -12.29 -2.31 16.24
N GLN A 203 -12.34 -3.44 15.53
CA GLN A 203 -13.42 -4.41 15.62
C GLN A 203 -13.41 -5.15 16.97
N LYS A 204 -14.55 -5.77 17.32
CA LYS A 204 -14.75 -6.49 18.60
C LYS A 204 -15.04 -8.00 18.41
N LEU A 205 -14.84 -8.53 17.20
CA LEU A 205 -15.22 -9.90 16.85
C LEU A 205 -14.14 -10.92 17.20
N MET A 206 -12.88 -10.48 17.27
CA MET A 206 -11.73 -11.31 17.62
C MET A 206 -10.56 -10.45 18.17
N PRO A 207 -9.52 -11.05 18.77
CA PRO A 207 -8.33 -10.31 19.19
C PRO A 207 -7.71 -9.50 18.06
N VAL A 208 -7.23 -8.29 18.37
CA VAL A 208 -6.66 -7.32 17.40
C VAL A 208 -5.51 -7.94 16.61
N GLU A 209 -4.65 -8.71 17.28
CA GLU A 209 -3.50 -9.37 16.67
C GLU A 209 -3.92 -10.34 15.56
N GLY A 210 -4.95 -11.15 15.83
CA GLY A 210 -5.51 -12.09 14.85
C GLY A 210 -6.17 -11.40 13.67
N ALA A 211 -6.93 -10.32 13.91
CA ALA A 211 -7.56 -9.52 12.86
C ALA A 211 -6.51 -8.84 11.98
N MET A 212 -5.49 -8.22 12.59
CA MET A 212 -4.39 -7.58 11.88
C MET A 212 -3.56 -8.58 11.08
N PHE A 213 -3.29 -9.77 11.66
CA PHE A 213 -2.60 -10.85 10.96
C PHE A 213 -3.37 -11.30 9.72
N ALA A 214 -4.68 -11.58 9.87
CA ALA A 214 -5.52 -12.00 8.75
C ALA A 214 -5.60 -10.94 7.65
N ALA A 215 -5.87 -9.68 7.99
CA ALA A 215 -5.94 -8.58 7.03
C ALA A 215 -4.60 -8.35 6.31
N SER A 216 -3.47 -8.38 7.04
CA SER A 216 -2.14 -8.21 6.46
C SER A 216 -1.76 -9.39 5.56
N THR A 217 -2.07 -10.63 5.97
CA THR A 217 -1.78 -11.83 5.16
C THR A 217 -2.54 -11.79 3.85
N CYS A 218 -3.85 -11.48 3.87
CA CYS A 218 -4.63 -11.31 2.65
C CYS A 218 -4.09 -10.18 1.77
N GLY A 219 -3.69 -9.06 2.38
CA GLY A 219 -3.06 -7.95 1.66
C GLY A 219 -1.78 -8.40 0.94
N TYR A 220 -0.84 -9.03 1.64
CA TYR A 220 0.40 -9.51 1.03
C TYR A 220 0.18 -10.57 -0.05
N LEU A 221 -0.85 -11.41 0.07
CA LEU A 221 -1.26 -12.28 -1.04
C LEU A 221 -1.67 -11.47 -2.27
N GLY A 222 -2.27 -10.27 -2.09
CA GLY A 222 -2.55 -9.35 -3.19
C GLY A 222 -1.30 -8.86 -3.90
N VAL A 223 -0.25 -8.48 -3.17
CA VAL A 223 1.04 -8.10 -3.77
C VAL A 223 1.67 -9.27 -4.53
N LEU A 224 1.65 -10.48 -3.96
CA LEU A 224 2.30 -11.65 -4.55
C LEU A 224 1.53 -12.22 -5.75
N ALA A 225 0.20 -12.32 -5.64
CA ALA A 225 -0.63 -12.89 -6.70
C ALA A 225 -1.01 -11.85 -7.77
N GLY A 226 -1.06 -10.57 -7.40
CA GLY A 226 -1.49 -9.47 -8.29
C GLY A 226 -0.73 -9.43 -9.61
N PRO A 227 0.60 -9.37 -9.61
CA PRO A 227 1.38 -9.34 -10.84
C PRO A 227 1.10 -10.52 -11.78
N ALA A 228 0.96 -11.72 -11.21
CA ALA A 228 0.65 -12.92 -11.98
C ALA A 228 -0.77 -12.87 -12.57
N LEU A 229 -1.76 -12.43 -11.80
CA LEU A 229 -3.14 -12.28 -12.26
C LEU A 229 -3.25 -11.23 -13.37
N ILE A 230 -2.59 -10.10 -13.22
CA ILE A 230 -2.54 -9.03 -14.23
C ILE A 230 -1.81 -9.53 -15.47
N GLY A 231 -0.66 -10.19 -15.31
CA GLY A 231 0.10 -10.75 -16.41
C GLY A 231 -0.68 -11.80 -17.20
N PHE A 232 -1.44 -12.65 -16.51
CA PHE A 232 -2.31 -13.62 -17.17
C PHE A 232 -3.38 -12.95 -18.05
N VAL A 233 -4.06 -11.92 -17.51
CA VAL A 233 -5.04 -11.14 -18.27
C VAL A 233 -4.37 -10.36 -19.40
N ALA A 234 -3.22 -9.74 -19.15
CA ALA A 234 -2.48 -9.00 -20.16
C ALA A 234 -2.02 -9.87 -21.33
N HIS A 235 -1.60 -11.11 -21.04
CA HIS A 235 -1.22 -12.09 -22.08
C HIS A 235 -2.44 -12.63 -22.84
N ALA A 236 -3.54 -12.91 -22.15
CA ALA A 236 -4.77 -13.44 -22.78
C ALA A 236 -5.53 -12.38 -23.58
N ALA A 237 -5.36 -11.11 -23.23
CA ALA A 237 -6.04 -10.00 -23.89
C ALA A 237 -5.08 -8.80 -24.07
N THR A 238 -5.10 -7.82 -23.15
CA THR A 238 -4.18 -6.66 -23.17
C THR A 238 -3.93 -6.13 -21.77
N LEU A 239 -2.80 -5.44 -21.56
CA LEU A 239 -2.49 -4.78 -20.29
C LEU A 239 -3.48 -3.64 -19.94
N PRO A 240 -3.94 -2.80 -20.90
CA PRO A 240 -5.03 -1.85 -20.65
C PRO A 240 -6.31 -2.50 -20.12
N LEU A 241 -6.72 -3.66 -20.64
CA LEU A 241 -7.89 -4.39 -20.15
C LEU A 241 -7.66 -4.91 -18.72
N ALA A 242 -6.45 -5.38 -18.41
CA ALA A 242 -6.11 -5.79 -17.04
C ALA A 242 -6.28 -4.61 -16.06
N TYR A 243 -5.83 -3.40 -16.42
CA TYR A 243 -6.06 -2.19 -15.60
C TYR A 243 -7.54 -1.83 -15.49
N ALA A 244 -8.35 -1.99 -16.54
CA ALA A 244 -9.80 -1.80 -16.45
C ALA A 244 -10.44 -2.74 -15.41
N MET A 245 -10.04 -4.02 -15.39
CA MET A 245 -10.54 -5.00 -14.41
C MET A 245 -10.15 -4.61 -12.97
N VAL A 246 -8.93 -4.15 -12.75
CA VAL A 246 -8.50 -3.62 -11.44
C VAL A 246 -9.32 -2.37 -11.09
N GLY A 247 -9.66 -1.53 -12.06
CA GLY A 247 -10.55 -0.37 -11.90
C GLY A 247 -11.94 -0.74 -11.38
N VAL A 248 -12.52 -1.82 -11.87
CA VAL A 248 -13.80 -2.35 -11.35
C VAL A 248 -13.67 -2.79 -9.90
N LEU A 249 -12.55 -3.42 -9.53
CA LEU A 249 -12.31 -3.83 -8.14
C LEU A 249 -12.10 -2.62 -7.21
N THR A 250 -11.43 -1.55 -7.66
CA THR A 250 -11.30 -0.33 -6.86
C THR A 250 -12.61 0.45 -6.76
N LEU A 251 -13.49 0.37 -7.76
CA LEU A 251 -14.85 0.89 -7.67
C LEU A 251 -15.67 0.13 -6.62
N PHE A 252 -15.53 -1.19 -6.55
CA PHE A 252 -16.11 -1.98 -5.46
C PHE A 252 -15.60 -1.50 -4.11
N VAL A 253 -14.29 -1.23 -3.95
CA VAL A 253 -13.74 -0.64 -2.72
C VAL A 253 -14.41 0.69 -2.39
N ALA A 254 -14.58 1.59 -3.35
CA ALA A 254 -15.29 2.86 -3.14
C ALA A 254 -16.73 2.66 -2.66
N ALA A 255 -17.46 1.73 -3.27
CA ALA A 255 -18.85 1.41 -2.90
C ALA A 255 -18.96 0.90 -1.45
N THR A 256 -17.93 0.25 -0.91
CA THR A 256 -17.91 -0.26 0.47
C THR A 256 -17.65 0.82 1.53
N SER A 257 -17.35 2.05 1.12
CA SER A 257 -16.93 3.15 2.01
C SER A 257 -17.89 3.44 3.17
N VAL A 258 -19.19 3.23 2.97
CA VAL A 258 -20.26 3.52 3.95
C VAL A 258 -20.02 2.84 5.30
N GLN A 259 -19.40 1.65 5.31
CA GLN A 259 -19.11 0.92 6.56
C GLN A 259 -18.01 1.57 7.41
N PHE A 260 -17.23 2.52 6.87
CA PHE A 260 -16.18 3.25 7.60
C PHE A 260 -16.68 4.60 8.15
N ARG A 261 -17.99 4.78 8.26
CA ARG A 261 -18.64 6.03 8.68
C ARG A 261 -18.42 6.39 10.17
N ARG A 262 -17.95 5.42 10.98
CA ARG A 262 -17.77 5.61 12.44
C ARG A 262 -16.31 5.75 12.82
#